data_ff8549fa92d5ddb29b5b7adb51e10e00
#
_entry.id   ff8549fa92d5ddb29b5b7adb51e10e00
#
_cell.length_a   1.000
_cell.length_b   1.000
_cell.length_c   1.000
_cell.angle_alpha   90.00
_cell.angle_beta   90.00
_cell.angle_gamma   90.00
#
_symmetry.space_group_name_H-M   'P 1'
#
loop_
_entity.id
_entity.type
_entity.pdbx_description
1 polymer ?
#
loop_
_entity_poly.entity_id
_entity_poly.type
_entity_poly.pdbx_seq_one_letter_code
_entity_poly.pdbx_strand_id
1 'polypeptide(L)'
;IREQELNQYSRREADKKHFVLQSLIQNDTSNCDYLSSSLETFHIGLNRSYRLILIRIDSRYNLTNLSLIEQKTQEMFALAGISLFTFLYPRDFVAIIDADTYQKQAFIFHTFANENASILQVAVGKSTPVFQIHHSYESALTAINTLTNTSENFALLRQPFSSCPWHILSILISYP
;
A
#
# COMPACT_ATOMS: atom_id res chain seq x y z
N ILE A 1 -13.39 13.34 29.51
CA ILE A 1 -14.54 13.44 28.59
C ILE A 1 -14.05 13.86 27.19
N ARG A 2 -13.25 14.91 27.06
CA ARG A 2 -12.73 15.36 25.76
C ARG A 2 -11.78 14.32 25.09
N GLU A 3 -10.94 13.65 25.83
CA GLU A 3 -10.03 12.63 25.28
C GLU A 3 -10.81 11.40 24.79
N GLN A 4 -11.88 11.01 25.47
CA GLN A 4 -12.71 9.89 25.05
C GLN A 4 -13.52 10.22 23.78
N GLU A 5 -13.99 11.45 23.64
CA GLU A 5 -14.71 11.90 22.44
C GLU A 5 -13.78 12.01 21.23
N LEU A 6 -12.56 12.54 21.42
CA LEU A 6 -11.53 12.59 20.36
C LEU A 6 -11.11 11.18 19.93
N ASN A 7 -10.94 10.26 20.86
CA ASN A 7 -10.59 8.87 20.55
C ASN A 7 -11.72 8.15 19.81
N GLN A 8 -12.98 8.41 20.17
CA GLN A 8 -14.13 7.84 19.47
C GLN A 8 -14.28 8.42 18.06
N TYR A 9 -14.06 9.71 17.88
CA TYR A 9 -14.08 10.35 16.57
C TYR A 9 -12.98 9.81 15.66
N SER A 10 -11.76 9.73 16.16
CA SER A 10 -10.62 9.20 15.42
C SER A 10 -10.82 7.73 15.00
N ARG A 11 -11.41 6.90 15.89
CA ARG A 11 -11.78 5.52 15.54
C ARG A 11 -12.81 5.45 14.43
N ARG A 12 -13.86 6.27 14.52
CA ARG A 12 -14.91 6.30 13.48
C ARG A 12 -14.39 6.72 12.13
N GLU A 13 -13.47 7.67 12.09
CA GLU A 13 -12.81 8.07 10.83
C GLU A 13 -11.95 6.94 10.26
N ALA A 14 -11.16 6.28 11.09
CA ALA A 14 -10.34 5.15 10.69
C ALA A 14 -11.20 3.99 10.17
N ASP A 15 -12.29 3.66 10.85
CA ASP A 15 -13.23 2.62 10.44
C ASP A 15 -13.91 2.96 9.10
N LYS A 16 -14.31 4.22 8.92
CA LYS A 16 -14.88 4.70 7.66
C LYS A 16 -13.88 4.59 6.51
N LYS A 17 -12.65 4.99 6.75
CA LYS A 17 -11.57 4.93 5.75
C LYS A 17 -11.23 3.50 5.38
N HIS A 18 -11.16 2.61 6.38
CA HIS A 18 -10.99 1.17 6.17
C HIS A 18 -12.11 0.60 5.29
N PHE A 19 -13.36 0.87 5.63
CA PHE A 19 -14.52 0.40 4.87
C PHE A 19 -14.48 0.85 3.41
N VAL A 20 -14.22 2.13 3.17
CA VAL A 20 -14.16 2.71 1.81
C VAL A 20 -13.04 2.05 1.00
N LEU A 21 -11.84 1.94 1.56
CA LEU A 21 -10.72 1.34 0.85
C LEU A 21 -10.91 -0.17 0.62
N GLN A 22 -11.48 -0.87 1.59
CA GLN A 22 -11.82 -2.28 1.42
C GLN A 22 -12.85 -2.50 0.31
N SER A 23 -13.89 -1.68 0.24
CA SER A 23 -14.89 -1.74 -0.84
C SER A 23 -14.26 -1.55 -2.22
N LEU A 24 -13.33 -0.60 -2.35
CA LEU A 24 -12.60 -0.36 -3.59
C LEU A 24 -11.70 -1.55 -3.97
N ILE A 25 -11.01 -2.15 -3.02
CA ILE A 25 -10.16 -3.34 -3.25
C ILE A 25 -11.01 -4.54 -3.68
N GLN A 26 -12.21 -4.68 -3.13
CA GLN A 26 -13.15 -5.74 -3.49
C GLN A 26 -13.92 -5.45 -4.79
N ASN A 27 -13.69 -4.30 -5.42
CA ASN A 27 -14.45 -3.82 -6.57
C ASN A 27 -15.97 -3.71 -6.30
N ASP A 28 -16.33 -3.43 -5.06
CA ASP A 28 -17.72 -3.17 -4.68
C ASP A 28 -18.03 -1.68 -4.84
N THR A 29 -18.59 -1.33 -5.97
CA THR A 29 -18.96 0.04 -6.35
C THR A 29 -20.47 0.29 -6.24
N SER A 30 -21.20 -0.53 -5.50
CA SER A 30 -22.66 -0.40 -5.33
C SER A 30 -23.09 0.95 -4.75
N ASN A 31 -22.23 1.60 -3.95
CA ASN A 31 -22.45 2.92 -3.36
C ASN A 31 -21.47 3.97 -3.91
N CYS A 32 -21.37 4.11 -5.22
CA CYS A 32 -20.37 4.95 -5.87
C CYS A 32 -20.37 6.41 -5.38
N ASP A 33 -21.55 7.01 -5.16
CA ASP A 33 -21.67 8.38 -4.66
C ASP A 33 -21.12 8.53 -3.24
N TYR A 34 -21.41 7.56 -2.37
CA TYR A 34 -20.85 7.52 -1.02
C TYR A 34 -19.33 7.34 -1.03
N LEU A 35 -18.83 6.45 -1.89
CA LEU A 35 -17.39 6.23 -2.04
C LEU A 35 -16.70 7.50 -2.54
N SER A 36 -17.24 8.15 -3.57
CA SER A 36 -16.69 9.39 -4.14
C SER A 36 -16.60 10.51 -3.10
N SER A 37 -17.69 10.80 -2.40
CA SER A 37 -17.71 11.86 -1.37
C SER A 37 -16.81 11.53 -0.18
N SER A 38 -16.68 10.25 0.16
CA SER A 38 -15.75 9.83 1.22
C SER A 38 -14.30 9.99 0.81
N LEU A 39 -13.94 9.63 -0.43
CA LEU A 39 -12.59 9.81 -0.96
C LEU A 39 -12.19 11.30 -1.00
N GLU A 40 -13.09 12.18 -1.39
CA GLU A 40 -12.86 13.63 -1.33
C GLU A 40 -12.60 14.11 0.10
N THR A 41 -13.37 13.61 1.07
CA THR A 41 -13.17 13.91 2.51
C THR A 41 -11.79 13.44 3.00
N PHE A 42 -11.28 12.33 2.46
CA PHE A 42 -9.95 11.81 2.78
C PHE A 42 -8.82 12.46 1.96
N HIS A 43 -9.13 13.46 1.15
CA HIS A 43 -8.19 14.11 0.23
C HIS A 43 -7.59 13.15 -0.81
N ILE A 44 -8.32 12.11 -1.17
CA ILE A 44 -7.96 11.19 -2.24
C ILE A 44 -8.61 11.67 -3.52
N GLY A 45 -7.84 12.29 -4.39
CA GLY A 45 -8.35 12.88 -5.64
C GLY A 45 -8.80 11.83 -6.65
N LEU A 46 -10.00 11.99 -7.20
CA LEU A 46 -10.59 11.04 -8.16
C LEU A 46 -9.86 11.05 -9.52
N ASN A 47 -9.20 12.15 -9.85
CA ASN A 47 -8.50 12.35 -11.12
C ASN A 47 -7.01 11.98 -11.08
N ARG A 48 -6.58 11.32 -10.03
CA ARG A 48 -5.20 10.89 -9.84
C ARG A 48 -5.06 9.39 -9.99
N SER A 49 -3.84 8.96 -10.25
CA SER A 49 -3.48 7.55 -10.23
C SER A 49 -2.83 7.18 -8.90
N TYR A 50 -3.12 5.97 -8.45
CA TYR A 50 -2.66 5.44 -7.17
C TYR A 50 -2.00 4.08 -7.36
N ARG A 51 -1.11 3.74 -6.45
CA ARG A 51 -0.53 2.41 -6.30
C ARG A 51 -0.93 1.84 -4.95
N LEU A 52 -1.25 0.58 -4.93
CA LEU A 52 -1.47 -0.16 -3.70
C LEU A 52 -0.16 -0.84 -3.30
N ILE A 53 0.15 -0.75 -2.02
CA ILE A 53 1.33 -1.37 -1.41
C ILE A 53 0.85 -2.50 -0.52
N LEU A 54 1.42 -3.69 -0.69
CA LEU A 54 1.24 -4.82 0.19
C LEU A 54 2.49 -5.04 1.04
N ILE A 55 2.29 -5.19 2.33
CA ILE A 55 3.35 -5.54 3.27
C ILE A 55 2.95 -6.85 3.93
N ARG A 56 3.66 -7.91 3.58
CA ARG A 56 3.46 -9.25 4.14
C ARG A 56 4.46 -9.50 5.23
N ILE A 57 3.95 -9.81 6.43
CA ILE A 57 4.78 -10.11 7.58
C ILE A 57 4.96 -11.61 7.69
N ASP A 58 6.15 -12.04 8.03
CA ASP A 58 6.48 -13.45 8.25
C ASP A 58 5.52 -14.06 9.28
N SER A 59 4.96 -15.22 8.96
CA SER A 59 3.96 -15.93 9.77
C SER A 59 4.45 -16.32 11.17
N ARG A 60 5.75 -16.23 11.43
CA ARG A 60 6.33 -16.47 12.76
C ARG A 60 6.00 -15.38 13.78
N TYR A 61 5.54 -14.21 13.32
CA TYR A 61 5.18 -13.09 14.19
C TYR A 61 3.69 -13.15 14.57
N ASN A 62 3.40 -12.96 15.83
CA ASN A 62 2.04 -12.96 16.36
C ASN A 62 1.35 -11.59 16.18
N LEU A 63 0.04 -11.54 16.44
CA LEU A 63 -0.77 -10.32 16.26
C LEU A 63 -0.29 -9.11 17.08
N THR A 64 0.32 -9.32 18.24
CA THR A 64 0.87 -8.24 19.06
C THR A 64 2.04 -7.55 18.36
N ASN A 65 2.91 -8.35 17.73
CA ASN A 65 4.02 -7.83 16.95
C ASN A 65 3.55 -7.12 15.67
N LEU A 66 2.44 -7.56 15.06
CA LEU A 66 1.87 -6.92 13.88
C LEU A 66 1.49 -5.47 14.14
N SER A 67 0.82 -5.19 15.24
CA SER A 67 0.44 -3.82 15.61
C SER A 67 1.66 -2.90 15.81
N LEU A 68 2.71 -3.41 16.42
CA LEU A 68 3.96 -2.67 16.61
C LEU A 68 4.69 -2.40 15.29
N ILE A 69 4.69 -3.39 14.39
CA ILE A 69 5.30 -3.25 13.06
C ILE A 69 4.51 -2.24 12.23
N GLU A 70 3.19 -2.26 12.29
CA GLU A 70 2.33 -1.29 11.63
C GLU A 70 2.64 0.14 12.10
N GLN A 71 2.68 0.35 13.41
CA GLN A 71 2.99 1.65 13.98
C GLN A 71 4.37 2.15 13.52
N LYS A 72 5.41 1.33 13.62
CA LYS A 72 6.76 1.69 13.16
C LYS A 72 6.82 1.99 11.67
N THR A 73 6.06 1.26 10.87
CA THR A 73 5.94 1.50 9.44
C THR A 73 5.34 2.88 9.16
N GLN A 74 4.24 3.21 9.81
CA GLN A 74 3.59 4.51 9.69
C GLN A 74 4.50 5.65 10.14
N GLU A 75 5.18 5.50 11.28
CA GLU A 75 6.12 6.49 11.80
C GLU A 75 7.29 6.74 10.84
N MET A 76 7.85 5.68 10.29
CA MET A 76 8.98 5.79 9.36
C MET A 76 8.58 6.51 8.07
N PHE A 77 7.45 6.19 7.49
CA PHE A 77 6.97 6.86 6.29
C PHE A 77 6.54 8.31 6.57
N ALA A 78 5.99 8.59 7.76
CA ALA A 78 5.66 9.96 8.19
C ALA A 78 6.93 10.83 8.31
N LEU A 79 8.03 10.28 8.82
CA LEU A 79 9.33 10.98 8.86
C LEU A 79 9.86 11.33 7.46
N ALA A 80 9.52 10.53 6.47
CA ALA A 80 9.84 10.78 5.06
C ALA A 80 8.82 11.73 4.36
N GLY A 81 7.85 12.25 5.10
CA GLY A 81 6.78 13.10 4.56
C GLY A 81 5.70 12.32 3.80
N ILE A 82 5.64 11.01 3.97
CA ILE A 82 4.64 10.15 3.35
C ILE A 82 3.61 9.76 4.39
N SER A 83 2.37 10.24 4.22
CA SER A 83 1.24 9.82 5.05
C SER A 83 0.60 8.59 4.43
N LEU A 84 0.75 7.44 5.09
CA LEU A 84 0.10 6.20 4.70
C LEU A 84 -0.98 5.84 5.71
N PHE A 85 -2.16 5.53 5.20
CA PHE A 85 -3.15 4.82 5.99
C PHE A 85 -3.02 3.34 5.69
N THR A 86 -2.64 2.56 6.71
CA THR A 86 -2.47 1.11 6.62
C THR A 86 -3.59 0.39 7.35
N PHE A 87 -3.98 -0.76 6.83
CA PHE A 87 -4.92 -1.68 7.49
C PHE A 87 -4.63 -3.12 7.08
N LEU A 88 -5.06 -4.06 7.91
CA LEU A 88 -4.88 -5.48 7.64
C LEU A 88 -5.98 -5.99 6.70
N TYR A 89 -5.59 -6.57 5.54
CA TYR A 89 -6.52 -7.11 4.55
C TYR A 89 -5.89 -8.22 3.70
N PRO A 90 -6.43 -9.42 3.66
CA PRO A 90 -7.03 -10.11 4.81
C PRO A 90 -5.95 -10.53 5.80
N ARG A 91 -4.71 -10.69 5.35
CA ARG A 91 -3.54 -11.11 6.14
C ARG A 91 -2.33 -10.21 5.97
N ASP A 92 -2.35 -9.35 4.97
CA ASP A 92 -1.27 -8.43 4.63
C ASP A 92 -1.67 -7.01 5.02
N PHE A 93 -0.71 -6.19 5.41
CA PHE A 93 -0.98 -4.76 5.52
C PHE A 93 -1.07 -4.14 4.14
N VAL A 94 -2.09 -3.33 3.96
CA VAL A 94 -2.40 -2.64 2.71
C VAL A 94 -2.29 -1.14 2.92
N ALA A 95 -1.65 -0.46 2.00
CA ALA A 95 -1.61 1.00 1.94
C ALA A 95 -1.84 1.47 0.52
N ILE A 96 -2.34 2.70 0.38
CA ILE A 96 -2.53 3.34 -0.92
C ILE A 96 -1.71 4.62 -0.95
N ILE A 97 -0.95 4.81 -2.02
CA ILE A 97 -0.12 6.00 -2.24
C ILE A 97 -0.38 6.57 -3.63
N ASP A 98 -0.35 7.89 -3.73
CA ASP A 98 -0.34 8.60 -5.00
C ASP A 98 0.84 8.13 -5.87
N ALA A 99 0.58 7.85 -7.15
CA ALA A 99 1.58 7.27 -8.04
C ALA A 99 2.78 8.20 -8.28
N ASP A 100 2.56 9.52 -8.34
CA ASP A 100 3.64 10.50 -8.50
C ASP A 100 4.50 10.60 -7.25
N THR A 101 3.88 10.57 -6.07
CA THR A 101 4.58 10.52 -4.79
C THR A 101 5.42 9.27 -4.68
N TYR A 102 4.86 8.10 -5.05
CA TYR A 102 5.61 6.86 -5.08
C TYR A 102 6.82 6.94 -6.01
N GLN A 103 6.63 7.47 -7.22
CA GLN A 103 7.73 7.57 -8.19
C GLN A 103 8.91 8.41 -7.69
N LYS A 104 8.61 9.50 -6.98
CA LYS A 104 9.62 10.39 -6.40
C LYS A 104 10.37 9.77 -5.22
N GLN A 105 9.71 8.89 -4.49
CA GLN A 105 10.17 8.36 -3.20
C GLN A 105 10.29 6.82 -3.19
N ALA A 106 10.35 6.19 -4.36
CA ALA A 106 10.40 4.74 -4.49
C ALA A 106 11.54 4.09 -3.71
N PHE A 107 12.69 4.77 -3.61
CA PHE A 107 13.86 4.28 -2.87
C PHE A 107 13.57 4.05 -1.37
N ILE A 108 12.66 4.81 -0.76
CA ILE A 108 12.29 4.66 0.64
C ILE A 108 11.64 3.29 0.87
N PHE A 109 10.75 2.88 -0.04
CA PHE A 109 10.09 1.57 0.03
C PHE A 109 11.08 0.42 -0.16
N HIS A 110 12.05 0.59 -1.06
CA HIS A 110 13.15 -0.37 -1.22
C HIS A 110 14.02 -0.49 0.01
N THR A 111 14.45 0.65 0.55
CA THR A 111 15.25 0.69 1.78
C THR A 111 14.51 0.03 2.93
N PHE A 112 13.25 0.38 3.11
CA PHE A 112 12.39 -0.23 4.14
C PHE A 112 12.30 -1.76 4.00
N ALA A 113 12.07 -2.26 2.79
CA ALA A 113 12.00 -3.70 2.54
C ALA A 113 13.33 -4.40 2.84
N ASN A 114 14.45 -3.80 2.43
CA ASN A 114 15.78 -4.37 2.64
C ASN A 114 16.20 -4.37 4.11
N GLU A 115 15.94 -3.29 4.83
CA GLU A 115 16.25 -3.19 6.27
C GLU A 115 15.42 -4.15 7.12
N ASN A 116 14.24 -4.54 6.65
CA ASN A 116 13.33 -5.43 7.36
C ASN A 116 13.17 -6.80 6.67
N ALA A 117 14.13 -7.20 5.86
CA ALA A 117 14.07 -8.41 5.03
C ALA A 117 13.80 -9.71 5.79
N SER A 118 14.23 -9.79 7.06
CA SER A 118 14.00 -10.95 7.92
C SER A 118 12.57 -11.02 8.49
N ILE A 119 11.81 -9.92 8.39
CA ILE A 119 10.51 -9.74 9.05
C ILE A 119 9.39 -9.65 8.04
N LEU A 120 9.61 -8.94 6.92
CA LEU A 120 8.55 -8.61 5.98
C LEU A 120 9.01 -8.61 4.51
N GLN A 121 8.02 -8.70 3.65
CA GLN A 121 8.14 -8.52 2.21
C GLN A 121 7.23 -7.38 1.77
N VAL A 122 7.65 -6.62 0.78
CA VAL A 122 6.89 -5.49 0.23
C VAL A 122 6.64 -5.71 -1.26
N ALA A 123 5.41 -5.55 -1.67
CA ALA A 123 5.04 -5.52 -3.09
C ALA A 123 4.25 -4.25 -3.41
N VAL A 124 4.51 -3.70 -4.58
CA VAL A 124 3.84 -2.50 -5.07
C VAL A 124 3.09 -2.83 -6.35
N GLY A 125 1.80 -2.53 -6.35
CA GLY A 125 0.93 -2.76 -7.50
C GLY A 125 1.12 -1.72 -8.60
N LYS A 126 0.55 -2.02 -9.76
CA LYS A 126 0.54 -1.09 -10.89
C LYS A 126 -0.22 0.20 -10.57
N SER A 127 0.12 1.27 -11.27
CA SER A 127 -0.61 2.53 -11.17
C SER A 127 -2.00 2.41 -11.81
N THR A 128 -3.04 2.81 -11.07
CA THR A 128 -4.43 2.76 -11.50
C THR A 128 -5.21 3.97 -10.99
N PRO A 129 -6.31 4.38 -11.66
CA PRO A 129 -7.28 5.27 -11.05
C PRO A 129 -7.83 4.67 -9.73
N VAL A 130 -8.28 5.51 -8.81
CA VAL A 130 -8.72 5.05 -7.49
C VAL A 130 -9.86 4.02 -7.53
N PHE A 131 -10.83 4.17 -8.43
CA PHE A 131 -11.93 3.21 -8.60
C PHE A 131 -11.51 1.88 -9.25
N GLN A 132 -10.29 1.80 -9.74
CA GLN A 132 -9.69 0.58 -10.30
C GLN A 132 -8.57 0.03 -9.41
N ILE A 133 -8.52 0.46 -8.15
CA ILE A 133 -7.45 0.06 -7.23
C ILE A 133 -7.39 -1.46 -6.99
N HIS A 134 -8.51 -2.18 -7.22
CA HIS A 134 -8.53 -3.64 -7.19
C HIS A 134 -7.52 -4.26 -8.18
N HIS A 135 -7.30 -3.65 -9.34
CA HIS A 135 -6.27 -4.11 -10.28
C HIS A 135 -4.85 -3.86 -9.75
N SER A 136 -4.65 -2.77 -9.02
CA SER A 136 -3.38 -2.54 -8.32
C SER A 136 -3.15 -3.58 -7.22
N TYR A 137 -4.20 -3.91 -6.46
CA TYR A 137 -4.16 -4.99 -5.46
C TYR A 137 -3.81 -6.34 -6.06
N GLU A 138 -4.50 -6.75 -7.13
CA GLU A 138 -4.24 -8.03 -7.83
C GLU A 138 -2.79 -8.11 -8.33
N SER A 139 -2.29 -7.02 -8.90
CA SER A 139 -0.90 -6.97 -9.38
C SER A 139 0.12 -7.03 -8.24
N ALA A 140 -0.14 -6.35 -7.11
CA ALA A 140 0.68 -6.43 -5.92
C ALA A 140 0.65 -7.82 -5.30
N LEU A 141 -0.52 -8.46 -5.26
CA LEU A 141 -0.68 -9.82 -4.74
C LEU A 141 0.09 -10.84 -5.60
N THR A 142 0.04 -10.71 -6.92
CA THR A 142 0.83 -11.54 -7.83
C THR A 142 2.32 -11.34 -7.60
N ALA A 143 2.77 -10.09 -7.46
CA ALA A 143 4.16 -9.76 -7.21
C ALA A 143 4.66 -10.34 -5.88
N ILE A 144 3.90 -10.19 -4.79
CA ILE A 144 4.32 -10.69 -3.48
C ILE A 144 4.35 -12.22 -3.42
N ASN A 145 3.47 -12.89 -4.15
CA ASN A 145 3.48 -14.35 -4.24
C ASN A 145 4.70 -14.88 -5.02
N THR A 146 5.28 -14.10 -5.93
CA THR A 146 6.52 -14.49 -6.59
C THR A 146 7.73 -14.40 -5.66
N LEU A 147 7.70 -13.50 -4.67
CA LEU A 147 8.77 -13.36 -3.68
C LEU A 147 8.88 -14.55 -2.72
N THR A 148 7.81 -15.30 -2.50
CA THR A 148 7.84 -16.49 -1.62
C THR A 148 8.79 -17.57 -2.09
N ASN A 149 9.15 -17.54 -3.37
CA ASN A 149 10.05 -18.51 -4.01
C ASN A 149 11.47 -17.96 -4.25
N THR A 150 11.74 -16.74 -3.86
CA THR A 150 13.03 -16.07 -4.06
C THR A 150 13.56 -15.51 -2.74
N SER A 151 14.82 -15.17 -2.69
CA SER A 151 15.43 -14.49 -1.53
C SER A 151 15.20 -12.97 -1.55
N GLU A 152 14.40 -12.47 -2.46
CA GLU A 152 14.07 -11.05 -2.58
C GLU A 152 12.94 -10.65 -1.65
N ASN A 153 12.94 -9.40 -1.20
CA ASN A 153 11.92 -8.88 -0.27
C ASN A 153 11.07 -7.77 -0.85
N PHE A 154 11.40 -7.33 -2.06
CA PHE A 154 10.67 -6.27 -2.73
C PHE A 154 10.29 -6.71 -4.14
N ALA A 155 9.01 -6.50 -4.49
CA ALA A 155 8.53 -6.76 -5.84
C ALA A 155 7.67 -5.60 -6.34
N LEU A 156 7.90 -5.23 -7.58
CA LEU A 156 7.07 -4.32 -8.34
C LEU A 156 6.61 -5.09 -9.59
N LEU A 157 5.30 -5.38 -9.68
CA LEU A 157 4.77 -5.95 -10.91
C LEU A 157 4.73 -4.86 -11.97
N ARG A 158 5.55 -5.03 -12.98
CA ARG A 158 5.55 -4.18 -14.16
C ARG A 158 4.44 -4.62 -15.09
N GLN A 159 3.80 -3.65 -15.72
CA GLN A 159 3.01 -3.97 -16.91
C GLN A 159 3.95 -4.60 -17.94
N PRO A 160 3.53 -5.67 -18.64
CA PRO A 160 4.28 -6.16 -19.78
C PRO A 160 4.22 -5.07 -20.85
N PHE A 161 5.12 -4.10 -20.77
CA PHE A 161 5.34 -3.18 -21.87
C PHE A 161 6.06 -3.95 -22.95
N SER A 162 5.32 -4.16 -24.04
CA SER A 162 5.85 -4.32 -25.37
C SER A 162 7.37 -4.03 -25.47
N SER A 163 8.14 -5.11 -25.67
CA SER A 163 9.29 -5.14 -26.57
C SER A 163 10.50 -4.25 -26.33
N CYS A 164 10.82 -3.73 -25.13
CA CYS A 164 12.13 -3.14 -24.90
C CYS A 164 12.85 -3.76 -23.71
N PRO A 165 13.74 -4.77 -23.94
CA PRO A 165 14.54 -5.38 -22.87
C PRO A 165 15.48 -4.40 -22.15
N TRP A 166 15.76 -3.26 -22.76
CA TRP A 166 16.59 -2.21 -22.20
C TRP A 166 15.96 -1.44 -21.04
N HIS A 167 14.64 -1.34 -20.98
CA HIS A 167 13.93 -0.74 -19.84
C HIS A 167 14.01 -1.59 -18.57
N ILE A 168 14.15 -2.90 -18.70
CA ILE A 168 14.31 -3.81 -17.57
C ILE A 168 15.69 -3.61 -16.93
N LEU A 169 16.74 -3.43 -17.74
CA LEU A 169 18.09 -3.18 -17.27
C LEU A 169 18.26 -1.80 -16.61
N SER A 170 17.62 -0.75 -17.15
CA SER A 170 17.73 0.60 -16.59
C SER A 170 17.07 0.73 -15.22
N ILE A 171 16.04 -0.04 -14.94
CA ILE A 171 15.34 -0.01 -13.63
C ILE A 171 16.06 -0.92 -12.63
N LEU A 172 16.69 -2.00 -13.04
CA LEU A 172 17.58 -2.82 -12.19
C LEU A 172 18.89 -2.09 -11.85
N ILE A 173 19.37 -1.19 -12.72
CA ILE A 173 20.57 -0.40 -12.51
C ILE A 173 20.28 0.91 -11.77
N SER A 174 19.07 1.45 -11.82
CA SER A 174 18.66 2.69 -11.11
C SER A 174 18.42 2.50 -9.63
N TYR A 175 18.49 1.28 -9.12
CA TYR A 175 18.37 0.96 -7.69
C TYR A 175 19.60 0.14 -7.29
N PRO A 176 20.62 0.83 -6.73
CA PRO A 176 21.74 0.12 -6.12
C PRO A 176 21.27 -0.71 -4.92
#